data_0eeb5470adb181d5fe0dfd2ae4997b32
#
_entry.id   0eeb5470adb181d5fe0dfd2ae4997b32
#
_cell.length_a   1.000
_cell.length_b   1.000
_cell.length_c   1.000
_cell.angle_alpha   90.00
_cell.angle_beta   90.00
_cell.angle_gamma   90.00
#
_symmetry.space_group_name_H-M   'P 1'
#
loop_
_entity.id
_entity.type
_entity.pdbx_description
1 polymer ?
#
loop_
_entity_poly.entity_id
_entity_poly.type
_entity_poly.pdbx_seq_one_letter_code
_entity_poly.pdbx_strand_id
1 'polypeptide(L)'
;MAIKRRFPIRVATVYCSGGCRAKRDEKGIMLCRYGCVACGACMNACRVGAIGMNEYGVAEVDEEKCIGCGACAKACPKKLIQIRLQDNSILPLCSNRDKGYDPATRAGARTQCDVSCIACGLCVRSCPANAIQIQEQHAVIDQNTCLNCGMCATVCPRHVIVDRRGIVANCR
;
A
#
# COMPACT_ATOMS: atom_id res chain seq x y z
N MET A 1 31.37 -4.43 -8.53
CA MET A 1 31.12 -3.08 -9.09
C MET A 1 29.64 -2.94 -9.37
N ALA A 2 28.92 -2.09 -8.64
CA ALA A 2 27.50 -1.84 -8.90
C ALA A 2 27.38 -1.00 -10.19
N ILE A 3 26.71 -1.53 -11.20
CA ILE A 3 26.41 -0.80 -12.44
C ILE A 3 25.52 0.37 -12.08
N LYS A 4 26.02 1.60 -12.13
CA LYS A 4 25.23 2.83 -12.01
C LYS A 4 24.21 2.82 -13.15
N ARG A 5 22.94 2.47 -12.86
CA ARG A 5 21.89 2.51 -13.87
C ARG A 5 21.64 3.97 -14.26
N ARG A 6 21.64 4.21 -15.56
CA ARG A 6 21.56 5.55 -16.17
C ARG A 6 20.19 6.20 -16.07
N PHE A 7 19.16 5.45 -15.64
CA PHE A 7 17.77 5.90 -15.54
C PHE A 7 17.16 5.51 -14.19
N PRO A 8 16.23 6.29 -13.66
CA PRO A 8 15.54 5.95 -12.42
C PRO A 8 14.78 4.63 -12.56
N ILE A 9 14.99 3.73 -11.61
CA ILE A 9 14.34 2.43 -11.59
C ILE A 9 12.88 2.63 -11.23
N ARG A 10 11.98 2.07 -12.04
CA ARG A 10 10.56 2.02 -11.75
C ARG A 10 10.16 0.61 -11.32
N VAL A 11 9.31 0.53 -10.30
CA VAL A 11 8.79 -0.73 -9.79
C VAL A 11 7.28 -0.65 -9.57
N ALA A 12 6.62 -1.77 -9.64
CA ALA A 12 5.22 -1.89 -9.26
C ALA A 12 5.10 -1.96 -7.73
N THR A 13 4.01 -1.42 -7.20
CA THR A 13 3.66 -1.53 -5.77
C THR A 13 2.17 -1.85 -5.64
N VAL A 14 1.84 -2.78 -4.75
CA VAL A 14 0.46 -3.15 -4.43
C VAL A 14 0.01 -2.34 -3.22
N TYR A 15 -1.04 -1.54 -3.36
CA TYR A 15 -1.59 -0.70 -2.30
C TYR A 15 -2.61 -1.45 -1.45
N CYS A 16 -2.18 -2.57 -0.90
CA CYS A 16 -2.90 -3.38 0.07
C CYS A 16 -1.89 -4.19 0.88
N SER A 17 -1.93 -4.09 2.20
CA SER A 17 -1.02 -4.83 3.10
C SER A 17 -1.55 -6.20 3.53
N GLY A 18 -2.83 -6.50 3.24
CA GLY A 18 -3.42 -7.82 3.54
C GLY A 18 -3.91 -8.02 4.98
N GLY A 19 -3.90 -6.98 5.82
CA GLY A 19 -4.34 -7.10 7.22
C GLY A 19 -5.81 -7.47 7.45
N CYS A 20 -6.59 -7.60 6.36
CA CYS A 20 -7.99 -8.07 6.40
C CYS A 20 -8.14 -9.58 6.14
N ARG A 21 -7.05 -10.34 6.09
CA ARG A 21 -7.07 -11.75 5.66
C ARG A 21 -8.04 -12.66 6.41
N ALA A 22 -8.33 -12.34 7.65
CA ALA A 22 -9.22 -13.13 8.50
C ALA A 22 -10.63 -12.56 8.60
N LYS A 23 -10.86 -11.33 8.09
CA LYS A 23 -12.16 -10.66 8.26
C LYS A 23 -13.05 -10.90 7.06
N ARG A 24 -13.89 -11.92 7.20
CA ARG A 24 -14.94 -12.29 6.26
C ARG A 24 -16.28 -12.18 6.95
N ASP A 25 -17.33 -11.94 6.17
CA ASP A 25 -18.70 -12.05 6.66
C ASP A 25 -19.14 -13.52 6.83
N GLU A 26 -20.36 -13.72 7.30
CA GLU A 26 -20.97 -15.06 7.50
C GLU A 26 -21.04 -15.88 6.20
N LYS A 27 -20.99 -15.22 5.03
CA LYS A 27 -20.98 -15.84 3.70
C LYS A 27 -19.57 -16.09 3.16
N GLY A 28 -18.53 -15.80 3.96
CA GLY A 28 -17.14 -15.95 3.56
C GLY A 28 -16.62 -14.85 2.63
N ILE A 29 -17.36 -13.76 2.44
CA ILE A 29 -16.98 -12.62 1.59
C ILE A 29 -16.06 -11.70 2.39
N MET A 30 -14.99 -11.21 1.77
CA MET A 30 -14.06 -10.26 2.41
C MET A 30 -14.77 -8.96 2.77
N LEU A 31 -14.65 -8.53 4.04
CA LEU A 31 -15.25 -7.28 4.51
C LEU A 31 -14.70 -6.04 3.80
N CYS A 32 -13.40 -6.02 3.50
CA CYS A 32 -12.78 -4.92 2.74
C CYS A 32 -13.01 -5.10 1.24
N ARG A 33 -13.96 -4.36 0.67
CA ARG A 33 -14.27 -4.39 -0.76
C ARG A 33 -13.19 -3.77 -1.67
N TYR A 34 -12.25 -3.03 -1.10
CA TYR A 34 -11.18 -2.32 -1.83
C TYR A 34 -9.86 -3.09 -1.87
N GLY A 35 -9.72 -4.13 -1.05
CA GLY A 35 -8.49 -4.90 -0.92
C GLY A 35 -8.22 -5.87 -2.07
N CYS A 36 -7.07 -6.51 -2.02
CA CYS A 36 -6.68 -7.56 -2.95
C CYS A 36 -7.57 -8.79 -2.75
N VAL A 37 -8.11 -9.31 -3.85
CA VAL A 37 -8.99 -10.49 -3.86
C VAL A 37 -8.25 -11.78 -4.23
N ALA A 38 -6.92 -11.74 -4.28
CA ALA A 38 -6.06 -12.89 -4.58
C ALA A 38 -6.36 -13.59 -5.91
N CYS A 39 -6.88 -12.87 -6.92
CA CYS A 39 -7.30 -13.48 -8.20
C CYS A 39 -6.14 -13.95 -9.10
N GLY A 40 -4.88 -13.65 -8.78
CA GLY A 40 -3.71 -14.07 -9.55
C GLY A 40 -3.49 -13.33 -10.89
N ALA A 41 -4.39 -12.47 -11.34
CA ALA A 41 -4.30 -11.82 -12.65
C ALA A 41 -2.99 -11.02 -12.85
N CYS A 42 -2.50 -10.36 -11.80
CA CYS A 42 -1.23 -9.63 -11.86
C CYS A 42 -0.01 -10.55 -11.97
N MET A 43 -0.05 -11.73 -11.35
CA MET A 43 1.00 -12.76 -11.44
C MET A 43 1.08 -13.30 -12.87
N ASN A 44 -0.07 -13.67 -13.44
CA ASN A 44 -0.16 -14.20 -14.81
C ASN A 44 0.29 -13.17 -15.86
N ALA A 45 0.09 -11.88 -15.60
CA ALA A 45 0.52 -10.79 -16.49
C ALA A 45 2.01 -10.46 -16.37
N CYS A 46 2.71 -10.96 -15.34
CA CYS A 46 4.10 -10.61 -15.07
C CYS A 46 5.06 -11.53 -15.83
N ARG A 47 5.61 -11.04 -16.95
CA ARG A 47 6.53 -11.81 -17.81
C ARG A 47 7.87 -12.15 -17.15
N VAL A 48 8.27 -11.39 -16.14
CA VAL A 48 9.55 -11.60 -15.43
C VAL A 48 9.38 -12.33 -14.10
N GLY A 49 8.17 -12.80 -13.77
CA GLY A 49 7.91 -13.55 -12.54
C GLY A 49 8.17 -12.76 -11.25
N ALA A 50 8.05 -11.43 -11.29
CA ALA A 50 8.34 -10.56 -10.15
C ALA A 50 7.18 -10.45 -9.15
N ILE A 51 6.07 -11.17 -9.32
CA ILE A 51 4.91 -11.06 -8.43
C ILE A 51 4.56 -12.43 -7.86
N GLY A 52 4.49 -12.49 -6.54
CA GLY A 52 4.02 -13.64 -5.78
C GLY A 52 2.83 -13.29 -4.89
N MET A 53 2.32 -14.26 -4.13
CA MET A 53 1.39 -14.05 -3.04
C MET A 53 2.15 -14.15 -1.73
N ASN A 54 1.96 -13.17 -0.83
CA ASN A 54 2.53 -13.23 0.51
C ASN A 54 1.69 -14.13 1.44
N GLU A 55 2.14 -14.30 2.68
CA GLU A 55 1.46 -15.09 3.71
C GLU A 55 0.01 -14.64 4.00
N TYR A 56 -0.32 -13.41 3.68
CA TYR A 56 -1.67 -12.83 3.83
C TYR A 56 -2.57 -13.03 2.59
N GLY A 57 -2.09 -13.75 1.57
CA GLY A 57 -2.81 -13.95 0.32
C GLY A 57 -2.98 -12.68 -0.51
N VAL A 58 -2.07 -11.72 -0.34
CA VAL A 58 -2.03 -10.47 -1.13
C VAL A 58 -0.86 -10.53 -2.10
N ALA A 59 -1.07 -10.03 -3.30
CA ALA A 59 0.01 -9.94 -4.28
C ALA A 59 1.14 -9.04 -3.75
N GLU A 60 2.36 -9.54 -3.82
CA GLU A 60 3.58 -8.83 -3.45
C GLU A 60 4.56 -8.80 -4.62
N VAL A 61 5.26 -7.68 -4.75
CA VAL A 61 6.20 -7.45 -5.85
C VAL A 61 7.63 -7.57 -5.34
N ASP A 62 8.40 -8.43 -5.98
CA ASP A 62 9.85 -8.49 -5.86
C ASP A 62 10.45 -7.31 -6.65
N GLU A 63 10.89 -6.28 -5.94
CA GLU A 63 11.41 -5.05 -6.54
C GLU A 63 12.75 -5.25 -7.27
N GLU A 64 13.49 -6.32 -6.97
CA GLU A 64 14.76 -6.64 -7.64
C GLU A 64 14.51 -7.22 -9.04
N LYS A 65 13.46 -8.03 -9.19
CA LYS A 65 13.05 -8.61 -10.48
C LYS A 65 12.17 -7.68 -11.31
N CYS A 66 11.49 -6.72 -10.65
CA CYS A 66 10.52 -5.86 -11.31
C CYS A 66 11.19 -4.87 -12.28
N ILE A 67 10.71 -4.83 -13.52
CA ILE A 67 11.19 -3.92 -14.58
C ILE A 67 10.27 -2.70 -14.78
N GLY A 68 9.21 -2.55 -13.96
CA GLY A 68 8.32 -1.39 -14.01
C GLY A 68 7.45 -1.28 -15.28
N CYS A 69 7.22 -2.38 -16.01
CA CYS A 69 6.52 -2.35 -17.30
C CYS A 69 5.00 -2.02 -17.21
N GLY A 70 4.39 -2.12 -16.02
CA GLY A 70 2.98 -1.77 -15.79
C GLY A 70 1.96 -2.83 -16.22
N ALA A 71 2.35 -3.99 -16.75
CA ALA A 71 1.42 -5.04 -17.17
C ALA A 71 0.50 -5.50 -16.02
N CYS A 72 1.05 -5.69 -14.83
CA CYS A 72 0.31 -6.05 -13.62
C CYS A 72 -0.70 -4.98 -13.18
N ALA A 73 -0.36 -3.70 -13.34
CA ALA A 73 -1.26 -2.59 -13.01
C ALA A 73 -2.49 -2.57 -13.93
N LYS A 74 -2.29 -2.85 -15.22
CA LYS A 74 -3.39 -2.97 -16.21
C LYS A 74 -4.25 -4.20 -15.96
N ALA A 75 -3.64 -5.32 -15.54
CA ALA A 75 -4.33 -6.59 -15.29
C ALA A 75 -5.12 -6.61 -13.98
N CYS A 76 -4.83 -5.72 -13.02
CA CYS A 76 -5.47 -5.73 -11.71
C CYS A 76 -6.92 -5.23 -11.78
N PRO A 77 -7.95 -6.07 -11.51
CA PRO A 77 -9.36 -5.66 -11.58
C PRO A 77 -9.73 -4.63 -10.51
N LYS A 78 -8.98 -4.63 -9.39
CA LYS A 78 -9.16 -3.67 -8.28
C LYS A 78 -8.30 -2.40 -8.42
N LYS A 79 -7.47 -2.30 -9.46
CA LYS A 79 -6.57 -1.16 -9.71
C LYS A 79 -5.67 -0.81 -8.52
N LEU A 80 -5.22 -1.84 -7.79
CA LEU A 80 -4.41 -1.70 -6.58
C LEU A 80 -2.92 -1.52 -6.86
N ILE A 81 -2.49 -1.69 -8.10
CA ILE A 81 -1.07 -1.70 -8.45
C ILE A 81 -0.73 -0.41 -9.18
N GLN A 82 0.27 0.29 -8.68
CA GLN A 82 0.79 1.51 -9.30
C GLN A 82 2.30 1.36 -9.57
N ILE A 83 2.78 2.08 -10.58
CA ILE A 83 4.20 2.14 -10.91
C ILE A 83 4.77 3.40 -10.27
N ARG A 84 5.83 3.24 -9.49
CA ARG A 84 6.54 4.32 -8.80
C ARG A 84 8.04 4.27 -9.08
N LEU A 85 8.76 5.30 -8.71
CA LEU A 85 10.21 5.23 -8.60
C LEU A 85 10.58 4.34 -7.41
N GLN A 86 11.58 3.49 -7.56
CA GLN A 86 12.06 2.60 -6.49
C GLN A 86 12.55 3.41 -5.28
N ASP A 87 13.09 4.60 -5.53
CA ASP A 87 13.58 5.51 -4.49
C ASP A 87 12.48 6.08 -3.59
N ASN A 88 11.24 6.07 -4.03
CA ASN A 88 10.09 6.47 -3.22
C ASN A 88 9.76 5.37 -2.22
N SER A 89 10.39 5.40 -1.05
CA SER A 89 10.34 4.32 -0.06
C SER A 89 9.13 4.36 0.89
N ILE A 90 8.52 5.53 1.06
CA ILE A 90 7.41 5.73 2.00
C ILE A 90 6.07 5.50 1.28
N LEU A 91 5.36 4.45 1.68
CA LEU A 91 4.18 3.96 0.96
C LEU A 91 2.98 3.76 1.89
N PRO A 92 1.83 4.39 1.59
CA PRO A 92 0.57 4.14 2.29
C PRO A 92 -0.12 2.89 1.68
N LEU A 93 0.10 1.71 2.26
CA LEU A 93 -0.40 0.44 1.71
C LEU A 93 -1.87 0.18 2.03
N CYS A 94 -2.75 1.11 1.67
CA CYS A 94 -4.19 0.98 1.84
C CYS A 94 -4.94 1.70 0.72
N SER A 95 -5.98 1.07 0.21
CA SER A 95 -6.92 1.66 -0.78
C SER A 95 -8.35 1.67 -0.28
N ASN A 96 -8.58 1.47 1.03
CA ASN A 96 -9.92 1.50 1.62
C ASN A 96 -10.45 2.93 1.64
N ARG A 97 -11.68 3.12 1.11
CA ARG A 97 -12.36 4.42 1.00
C ARG A 97 -13.54 4.55 1.93
N ASP A 98 -13.80 3.54 2.76
CA ASP A 98 -14.84 3.62 3.77
C ASP A 98 -14.39 4.53 4.93
N LYS A 99 -15.34 5.20 5.57
CA LYS A 99 -15.04 6.01 6.78
C LYS A 99 -14.30 5.16 7.80
N GLY A 100 -13.43 5.77 8.57
CA GLY A 100 -12.62 5.06 9.58
C GLY A 100 -13.48 4.28 10.57
N TYR A 101 -14.56 4.88 11.06
CA TYR A 101 -15.61 4.27 11.90
C TYR A 101 -16.88 5.09 11.80
N ASP A 102 -18.01 4.41 11.65
CA ASP A 102 -19.36 4.99 11.71
C ASP A 102 -20.07 4.47 12.97
N PRO A 103 -20.38 5.35 13.96
CA PRO A 103 -21.07 4.94 15.19
C PRO A 103 -22.47 4.37 14.96
N ALA A 104 -23.18 4.86 13.93
CA ALA A 104 -24.55 4.42 13.65
C ALA A 104 -24.61 2.98 13.13
N THR A 105 -23.65 2.62 12.25
CA THR A 105 -23.58 1.26 11.67
C THR A 105 -22.63 0.35 12.40
N ARG A 106 -21.83 0.88 13.35
CA ARG A 106 -20.71 0.20 14.02
C ARG A 106 -19.71 -0.43 13.05
N ALA A 107 -19.65 0.07 11.82
CA ALA A 107 -18.83 -0.44 10.73
C ALA A 107 -17.85 0.62 10.23
N GLY A 108 -16.97 0.24 9.33
CA GLY A 108 -16.01 1.12 8.68
C GLY A 108 -14.66 0.47 8.44
N ALA A 109 -13.71 1.23 7.94
CA ALA A 109 -12.38 0.73 7.62
C ALA A 109 -11.70 0.04 8.81
N ARG A 110 -11.89 0.56 10.03
CA ARG A 110 -11.30 0.01 11.26
C ARG A 110 -11.80 -1.40 11.59
N THR A 111 -13.04 -1.72 11.31
CA THR A 111 -13.64 -3.03 11.60
C THR A 111 -13.38 -4.02 10.48
N GLN A 112 -13.21 -3.54 9.26
CA GLN A 112 -13.00 -4.37 8.07
C GLN A 112 -11.56 -4.88 7.94
N CYS A 113 -10.58 -4.12 8.44
CA CYS A 113 -9.16 -4.45 8.28
C CYS A 113 -8.34 -3.90 9.46
N ASP A 114 -7.44 -4.70 10.02
CA ASP A 114 -6.64 -4.32 11.19
C ASP A 114 -5.57 -3.27 10.86
N VAL A 115 -5.13 -3.21 9.61
CA VAL A 115 -4.12 -2.27 9.11
C VAL A 115 -4.71 -1.28 8.09
N SER A 116 -6.02 -1.01 8.15
CA SER A 116 -6.63 -0.01 7.26
C SER A 116 -6.33 1.42 7.70
N CYS A 117 -6.25 2.33 6.74
CA CYS A 117 -6.27 3.76 7.03
C CYS A 117 -7.65 4.14 7.61
N ILE A 118 -7.66 4.95 8.65
CA ILE A 118 -8.87 5.47 9.30
C ILE A 118 -8.99 6.99 9.13
N ALA A 119 -8.22 7.58 8.22
CA ALA A 119 -8.21 9.00 7.90
C ALA A 119 -7.99 9.93 9.12
N CYS A 120 -7.24 9.49 10.14
CA CYS A 120 -7.06 10.25 11.40
C CYS A 120 -6.21 11.52 11.24
N GLY A 121 -5.50 11.71 10.13
CA GLY A 121 -4.70 12.89 9.83
C GLY A 121 -3.39 13.03 10.60
N LEU A 122 -3.00 12.06 11.45
CA LEU A 122 -1.73 12.15 12.21
C LEU A 122 -0.52 12.27 11.27
N CYS A 123 -0.47 11.47 10.21
CA CYS A 123 0.60 11.53 9.20
C CYS A 123 0.67 12.87 8.47
N VAL A 124 -0.49 13.51 8.23
CA VAL A 124 -0.56 14.85 7.62
C VAL A 124 0.10 15.88 8.52
N ARG A 125 -0.30 15.91 9.81
CA ARG A 125 0.25 16.87 10.80
C ARG A 125 1.74 16.68 11.08
N SER A 126 2.24 15.46 10.94
CA SER A 126 3.64 15.12 11.21
C SER A 126 4.55 15.20 9.98
N CYS A 127 4.02 15.55 8.81
CA CYS A 127 4.81 15.63 7.60
C CYS A 127 5.50 16.98 7.47
N PRO A 128 6.84 17.08 7.58
CA PRO A 128 7.55 18.34 7.48
C PRO A 128 7.52 18.96 6.07
N ALA A 129 7.30 18.11 5.05
CA ALA A 129 7.22 18.54 3.67
C ALA A 129 5.79 18.81 3.18
N ASN A 130 4.77 18.68 4.04
CA ASN A 130 3.35 18.75 3.66
C ASN A 130 2.97 17.87 2.45
N ALA A 131 3.69 16.76 2.27
CA ALA A 131 3.53 15.85 1.13
C ALA A 131 2.34 14.89 1.27
N ILE A 132 1.57 14.95 2.36
CA ILE A 132 0.51 13.98 2.67
C ILE A 132 -0.83 14.67 2.76
N GLN A 133 -1.82 14.09 2.09
CA GLN A 133 -3.22 14.51 2.14
C GLN A 133 -4.12 13.33 2.43
N ILE A 134 -5.29 13.58 3.01
CA ILE A 134 -6.35 12.59 3.10
C ILE A 134 -7.27 12.79 1.89
N GLN A 135 -7.31 11.80 1.02
CA GLN A 135 -8.19 11.75 -0.14
C GLN A 135 -9.05 10.49 -0.06
N GLU A 136 -10.33 10.58 -0.36
CA GLU A 136 -11.25 9.43 -0.33
C GLU A 136 -11.07 8.52 0.91
N GLN A 137 -10.97 9.12 2.09
CA GLN A 137 -10.82 8.44 3.40
C GLN A 137 -9.51 7.67 3.60
N HIS A 138 -8.47 7.90 2.81
CA HIS A 138 -7.15 7.32 3.04
C HIS A 138 -6.02 8.31 2.78
N ALA A 139 -4.84 8.03 3.35
CA ALA A 139 -3.66 8.86 3.16
C ALA A 139 -3.08 8.65 1.76
N VAL A 140 -2.81 9.75 1.07
CA VAL A 140 -2.13 9.79 -0.22
C VAL A 140 -0.86 10.63 -0.06
N ILE A 141 0.26 10.12 -0.57
CA ILE A 141 1.56 10.79 -0.48
C ILE A 141 1.96 11.28 -1.87
N ASP A 142 2.18 12.58 -2.00
CA ASP A 142 2.84 13.14 -3.18
C ASP A 142 4.32 12.79 -3.14
N GLN A 143 4.70 11.88 -4.01
CA GLN A 143 6.06 11.35 -4.07
C GLN A 143 7.08 12.37 -4.62
N ASN A 144 6.64 13.44 -5.29
CA ASN A 144 7.53 14.49 -5.78
C ASN A 144 7.96 15.44 -4.65
N THR A 145 7.09 15.63 -3.66
CA THR A 145 7.32 16.50 -2.51
C THR A 145 7.87 15.72 -1.29
N CYS A 146 7.70 14.39 -1.27
CA CYS A 146 8.09 13.54 -0.14
C CYS A 146 9.61 13.49 0.04
N LEU A 147 10.07 13.81 1.26
CA LEU A 147 11.49 13.76 1.65
C LEU A 147 11.97 12.35 2.01
N ASN A 148 11.13 11.33 1.96
CA ASN A 148 11.41 9.96 2.41
C ASN A 148 11.96 9.86 3.86
N CYS A 149 11.57 10.77 4.73
CA CYS A 149 12.09 10.84 6.12
C CYS A 149 11.46 9.81 7.08
N GLY A 150 10.36 9.15 6.71
CA GLY A 150 9.71 8.11 7.51
C GLY A 150 8.86 8.58 8.70
N MET A 151 8.83 9.87 9.06
CA MET A 151 8.07 10.36 10.22
C MET A 151 6.60 9.93 10.22
N CYS A 152 5.95 9.93 9.07
CA CYS A 152 4.56 9.51 8.93
C CYS A 152 4.35 8.00 9.21
N ALA A 153 5.36 7.17 8.99
CA ALA A 153 5.29 5.75 9.30
C ALA A 153 5.36 5.50 10.82
N THR A 154 6.16 6.31 11.56
CA THR A 154 6.28 6.16 13.02
C THR A 154 5.02 6.57 13.77
N VAL A 155 4.31 7.59 13.29
CA VAL A 155 3.11 8.11 13.96
C VAL A 155 1.82 7.43 13.54
N CYS A 156 1.85 6.51 12.57
CA CYS A 156 0.65 5.86 12.07
C CYS A 156 0.15 4.79 13.05
N PRO A 157 -1.00 4.98 13.75
CA PRO A 157 -1.48 4.04 14.76
C PRO A 157 -2.01 2.74 14.15
N ARG A 158 -2.14 2.68 12.83
CA ARG A 158 -2.62 1.52 12.08
C ARG A 158 -1.53 0.87 11.24
N HIS A 159 -0.30 1.39 11.31
CA HIS A 159 0.85 0.89 10.55
C HIS A 159 0.60 0.74 9.04
N VAL A 160 -0.25 1.61 8.51
CA VAL A 160 -0.61 1.64 7.08
C VAL A 160 0.53 2.15 6.22
N ILE A 161 1.28 3.11 6.75
CA ILE A 161 2.42 3.71 6.04
C ILE A 161 3.65 2.91 6.39
N VAL A 162 4.30 2.37 5.37
CA VAL A 162 5.53 1.59 5.51
C VAL A 162 6.72 2.36 4.93
N ASP A 163 7.87 2.22 5.58
CA ASP A 163 9.16 2.64 5.04
C ASP A 163 9.89 1.41 4.51
N ARG A 164 10.02 1.31 3.19
CA ARG A 164 10.68 0.17 2.52
C ARG A 164 12.19 0.16 2.67
N ARG A 165 12.82 1.28 2.99
CA ARG A 165 14.27 1.39 3.21
C ARG A 165 14.69 1.15 4.65
N GLY A 166 13.75 1.18 5.57
CA GLY A 166 13.97 0.81 6.94
C GLY A 166 14.74 1.83 7.78
N ILE A 167 14.93 3.07 7.32
CA ILE A 167 15.62 4.12 8.11
C ILE A 167 14.88 4.34 9.43
N VAL A 168 13.56 4.25 9.43
CA VAL A 168 12.70 4.40 10.61
C VAL A 168 11.96 3.10 10.95
N ALA A 169 11.82 2.17 10.00
CA ALA A 169 11.14 0.89 10.20
C ALA A 169 11.86 -0.03 11.19
N ASN A 170 13.18 0.11 11.36
CA ASN A 170 13.99 -0.63 12.33
C ASN A 170 13.92 -0.08 13.75
N CYS A 171 13.13 0.96 14.00
CA CYS A 171 12.90 1.56 15.32
C CYS A 171 11.62 1.00 16.01
N ARG A 172 11.18 -0.20 15.64
CA ARG A 172 10.04 -0.90 16.26
C ARG A 172 10.48 -2.06 17.12
#